data_d1ae0ef4d5f6b05bf0ffe0be10398255
#
_entry.id   d1ae0ef4d5f6b05bf0ffe0be10398255
#
_cell.length_a   1.000
_cell.length_b   1.000
_cell.length_c   1.000
_cell.angle_alpha   90.00
_cell.angle_beta   90.00
_cell.angle_gamma   90.00
#
_symmetry.space_group_name_H-M   'P 1'
#
loop_
_entity.id
_entity.type
_entity.pdbx_description
1 polymer ?
#
loop_
_entity_poly.entity_id
_entity_poly.type
_entity_poly.pdbx_seq_one_letter_code
_entity_poly.pdbx_strand_id
1 'polypeptide(L)'
;KLPVNLLAHSMGGAIGAIAAAWEPALFHKVILSSPMIKPLTGGVPWPLTVLIANAECLLGKEESYVLGQKPYDGTDTFQTSAGTSESKFARYNDLRKEKQFLQTCAPSYGWLKAAIKMSWYLRYHGWKKLRSPLLIFQAEKDDFISVRALQKFAAKIRKRGVAPCEYVYMPG
;
A
#
# COMPACT_ATOMS: atom_id res chain seq x y z
N LYS A 1 -7.81 -5.38 -30.11
CA LYS A 1 -7.31 -4.52 -29.00
C LYS A 1 -5.99 -5.09 -28.50
N LEU A 2 -5.00 -4.23 -28.26
CA LEU A 2 -3.76 -4.64 -27.62
C LEU A 2 -4.01 -5.02 -26.16
N PRO A 3 -3.33 -6.06 -25.62
CA PRO A 3 -3.47 -6.44 -24.22
C PRO A 3 -2.86 -5.36 -23.30
N VAL A 4 -3.60 -4.93 -22.29
CA VAL A 4 -3.14 -4.01 -21.26
C VAL A 4 -2.70 -4.83 -20.05
N ASN A 5 -1.46 -4.61 -19.59
CA ASN A 5 -0.92 -5.23 -18.39
C ASN A 5 -0.74 -4.16 -17.31
N LEU A 6 -0.96 -4.53 -16.05
CA LEU A 6 -0.77 -3.66 -14.90
C LEU A 6 0.49 -4.08 -14.13
N LEU A 7 1.39 -3.12 -13.89
CA LEU A 7 2.44 -3.21 -12.88
C LEU A 7 2.21 -2.14 -11.83
N ALA A 8 2.07 -2.53 -10.56
CA ALA A 8 1.77 -1.60 -9.49
C ALA A 8 2.51 -1.95 -8.20
N HIS A 9 2.97 -0.92 -7.47
CA HIS A 9 3.79 -1.06 -6.27
C HIS A 9 3.12 -0.45 -5.04
N SER A 10 3.31 -1.07 -3.86
CA SER A 10 2.92 -0.56 -2.55
C SER A 10 1.45 -0.12 -2.47
N MET A 11 1.14 1.13 -2.12
CA MET A 11 -0.21 1.69 -2.14
C MET A 11 -0.83 1.60 -3.54
N GLY A 12 -0.06 1.93 -4.58
CA GLY A 12 -0.50 1.75 -5.97
C GLY A 12 -0.85 0.30 -6.30
N GLY A 13 -0.14 -0.67 -5.70
CA GLY A 13 -0.45 -2.10 -5.80
C GLY A 13 -1.81 -2.47 -5.23
N ALA A 14 -2.20 -1.86 -4.11
CA ALA A 14 -3.53 -2.06 -3.55
C ALA A 14 -4.63 -1.40 -4.43
N ILE A 15 -4.37 -0.18 -4.91
CA ILE A 15 -5.28 0.53 -5.84
C ILE A 15 -5.45 -0.28 -7.13
N GLY A 16 -4.34 -0.78 -7.70
CA GLY A 16 -4.35 -1.62 -8.89
C GLY A 16 -5.13 -2.92 -8.71
N ALA A 17 -4.98 -3.56 -7.54
CA ALA A 17 -5.76 -4.76 -7.19
C ALA A 17 -7.27 -4.45 -7.09
N ILE A 18 -7.63 -3.26 -6.59
CA ILE A 18 -9.04 -2.80 -6.55
C ILE A 18 -9.55 -2.56 -7.97
N ALA A 19 -8.79 -1.86 -8.81
CA ALA A 19 -9.18 -1.61 -10.20
C ALA A 19 -9.39 -2.94 -10.95
N ALA A 20 -8.47 -3.90 -10.79
CA ALA A 20 -8.62 -5.24 -11.38
C ALA A 20 -9.81 -6.04 -10.82
N ALA A 21 -10.23 -5.77 -9.58
CA ALA A 21 -11.40 -6.39 -8.99
C ALA A 21 -12.72 -5.74 -9.44
N TRP A 22 -12.71 -4.43 -9.73
CA TRP A 22 -13.88 -3.70 -10.23
C TRP A 22 -14.11 -3.93 -11.72
N GLU A 23 -13.02 -4.00 -12.50
CA GLU A 23 -13.03 -4.20 -13.94
C GLU A 23 -12.22 -5.47 -14.32
N PRO A 24 -12.77 -6.67 -14.11
CA PRO A 24 -12.01 -7.93 -14.26
C PRO A 24 -11.48 -8.20 -15.68
N ALA A 25 -12.06 -7.56 -16.70
CA ALA A 25 -11.65 -7.68 -18.09
C ALA A 25 -10.64 -6.60 -18.54
N LEU A 26 -10.33 -5.62 -17.67
CA LEU A 26 -9.49 -4.48 -18.03
C LEU A 26 -8.03 -4.88 -18.27
N PHE A 27 -7.49 -5.76 -17.43
CA PHE A 27 -6.09 -6.15 -17.49
C PHE A 27 -5.91 -7.60 -17.94
N HIS A 28 -5.00 -7.79 -18.89
CA HIS A 28 -4.62 -9.12 -19.33
C HIS A 28 -3.78 -9.84 -18.27
N LYS A 29 -2.84 -9.14 -17.64
CA LYS A 29 -2.02 -9.63 -16.52
C LYS A 29 -1.84 -8.52 -15.49
N VAL A 30 -1.67 -8.89 -14.22
CA VAL A 30 -1.49 -7.97 -13.10
C VAL A 30 -0.24 -8.37 -12.32
N ILE A 31 0.70 -7.46 -12.19
CA ILE A 31 1.92 -7.62 -11.40
C ILE A 31 1.84 -6.66 -10.21
N LEU A 32 1.91 -7.20 -9.01
CA LEU A 32 1.82 -6.44 -7.76
C LEU A 32 3.12 -6.60 -6.97
N SER A 33 3.86 -5.50 -6.83
CA SER A 33 5.09 -5.45 -6.03
C SER A 33 4.77 -4.90 -4.65
N SER A 34 4.93 -5.71 -3.60
CA SER A 34 4.63 -5.39 -2.20
C SER A 34 3.33 -4.59 -2.06
N PRO A 35 2.18 -5.08 -2.55
CA PRO A 35 0.94 -4.31 -2.54
C PRO A 35 0.45 -4.11 -1.11
N MET A 36 0.03 -2.88 -0.78
CA MET A 36 -0.43 -2.49 0.55
C MET A 36 -1.81 -3.09 0.88
N ILE A 37 -1.86 -4.41 1.07
CA ILE A 37 -3.10 -5.13 1.46
C ILE A 37 -3.55 -4.73 2.87
N LYS A 38 -2.60 -4.44 3.75
CA LYS A 38 -2.84 -3.88 5.07
C LYS A 38 -1.62 -3.06 5.49
N PRO A 39 -1.75 -1.75 5.75
CA PRO A 39 -0.65 -0.96 6.29
C PRO A 39 -0.32 -1.40 7.72
N LEU A 40 0.94 -1.23 8.12
CA LEU A 40 1.36 -1.26 9.51
C LEU A 40 0.98 0.06 10.18
N THR A 41 0.73 0.02 11.49
CA THR A 41 0.15 1.13 12.25
C THR A 41 1.08 1.60 13.39
N GLY A 42 2.39 1.40 13.23
CA GLY A 42 3.38 1.88 14.20
C GLY A 42 3.20 1.34 15.61
N GLY A 43 2.75 0.08 15.75
CA GLY A 43 2.50 -0.55 17.05
C GLY A 43 1.11 -0.28 17.64
N VAL A 44 0.32 0.64 17.09
CA VAL A 44 -1.06 0.87 17.54
C VAL A 44 -1.94 -0.33 17.11
N PRO A 45 -2.70 -0.96 18.03
CA PRO A 45 -3.61 -2.05 17.66
C PRO A 45 -4.61 -1.65 16.58
N TRP A 46 -4.80 -2.52 15.60
CA TRP A 46 -5.67 -2.22 14.45
C TRP A 46 -7.09 -1.75 14.79
N PRO A 47 -7.83 -2.36 15.76
CA PRO A 47 -9.14 -1.85 16.14
C PRO A 47 -9.10 -0.43 16.66
N LEU A 48 -8.07 -0.09 17.42
CA LEU A 48 -7.88 1.26 17.96
C LEU A 48 -7.54 2.26 16.84
N THR A 49 -6.69 1.87 15.90
CA THR A 49 -6.41 2.67 14.71
C THR A 49 -7.68 2.98 13.92
N VAL A 50 -8.54 1.98 13.72
CA VAL A 50 -9.84 2.16 13.04
C VAL A 50 -10.74 3.12 13.79
N LEU A 51 -10.83 2.98 15.12
CA LEU A 51 -11.63 3.86 15.97
C LEU A 51 -11.15 5.31 15.88
N ILE A 52 -9.86 5.54 16.10
CA ILE A 52 -9.24 6.87 16.05
C ILE A 52 -9.45 7.52 14.66
N ALA A 53 -9.12 6.81 13.57
CA ALA A 53 -9.27 7.36 12.24
C ALA A 53 -10.71 7.77 11.91
N ASN A 54 -11.71 6.99 12.36
CA ASN A 54 -13.11 7.35 12.15
C ASN A 54 -13.54 8.52 13.04
N ALA A 55 -13.14 8.54 14.32
CA ALA A 55 -13.49 9.60 15.25
C ALA A 55 -12.92 10.96 14.80
N GLU A 56 -11.63 11.02 14.45
CA GLU A 56 -10.99 12.26 13.98
C GLU A 56 -11.60 12.77 12.67
N CYS A 57 -11.95 11.86 11.75
CA CYS A 57 -12.65 12.25 10.53
C CYS A 57 -14.10 12.72 10.81
N LEU A 58 -14.79 12.18 11.81
CA LEU A 58 -16.12 12.68 12.21
C LEU A 58 -16.05 14.07 12.84
N LEU A 59 -14.91 14.40 13.45
CA LEU A 59 -14.62 15.72 14.00
C LEU A 59 -14.12 16.74 12.96
N GLY A 60 -14.14 16.39 11.66
CA GLY A 60 -13.72 17.28 10.57
C GLY A 60 -12.21 17.44 10.44
N LYS A 61 -11.41 16.47 10.96
CA LYS A 61 -9.95 16.53 10.93
C LYS A 61 -9.32 15.62 9.87
N GLU A 62 -9.97 15.38 8.74
CA GLU A 62 -9.49 14.52 7.66
C GLU A 62 -8.14 14.96 7.13
N GLU A 63 -7.89 16.26 7.07
CA GLU A 63 -6.66 16.85 6.54
C GLU A 63 -5.54 16.92 7.59
N SER A 64 -5.87 16.70 8.87
CA SER A 64 -4.87 16.71 9.95
C SER A 64 -3.99 15.47 9.88
N TYR A 65 -2.71 15.64 10.20
CA TYR A 65 -1.77 14.51 10.30
C TYR A 65 -2.16 13.55 11.41
N VAL A 66 -1.92 12.27 11.17
CA VAL A 66 -2.06 11.23 12.20
C VAL A 66 -1.16 11.55 13.40
N LEU A 67 -1.63 11.24 14.61
CA LEU A 67 -0.90 11.50 15.85
C LEU A 67 0.56 11.02 15.78
N GLY A 68 1.48 11.89 16.16
CA GLY A 68 2.92 11.64 16.09
C GLY A 68 3.54 11.90 14.70
N GLN A 69 2.74 12.31 13.73
CA GLN A 69 3.22 12.69 12.40
C GLN A 69 3.27 14.22 12.27
N LYS A 70 4.14 14.71 11.39
CA LYS A 70 4.34 16.14 11.15
C LYS A 70 4.54 16.41 9.64
N PRO A 71 4.36 17.67 9.21
CA PRO A 71 4.70 18.06 7.84
C PRO A 71 6.20 17.86 7.56
N TYR A 72 6.56 17.88 6.28
CA TYR A 72 7.95 17.82 5.85
C TYR A 72 8.75 19.00 6.41
N ASP A 73 9.83 18.71 7.11
CA ASP A 73 10.72 19.71 7.73
C ASP A 73 12.17 19.63 7.23
N GLY A 74 12.45 18.77 6.26
CA GLY A 74 13.78 18.59 5.69
C GLY A 74 14.76 17.78 6.54
N THR A 75 14.30 17.22 7.66
CA THR A 75 15.17 16.48 8.62
C THR A 75 15.26 14.98 8.33
N ASP A 76 14.67 14.49 7.24
CA ASP A 76 14.71 13.08 6.87
C ASP A 76 16.15 12.61 6.65
N THR A 77 16.50 11.45 7.22
CA THR A 77 17.81 10.82 7.08
C THR A 77 17.70 9.48 6.35
N PHE A 78 18.80 9.03 5.77
CA PHE A 78 18.84 7.71 5.11
C PHE A 78 18.47 6.59 6.09
N GLN A 79 18.90 6.66 7.32
CA GLN A 79 18.65 5.65 8.37
C GLN A 79 17.16 5.53 8.72
N THR A 80 16.38 6.59 8.55
CA THR A 80 14.92 6.58 8.80
C THR A 80 14.10 6.36 7.53
N SER A 81 14.76 6.20 6.37
CA SER A 81 14.11 6.01 5.08
C SER A 81 13.80 4.53 4.81
N ALA A 82 12.85 4.27 3.95
CA ALA A 82 12.60 2.93 3.39
C ALA A 82 13.59 2.53 2.29
N GLY A 83 14.52 3.41 1.94
CA GLY A 83 15.48 3.19 0.86
C GLY A 83 16.66 2.32 1.31
N THR A 84 17.12 1.43 0.43
CA THR A 84 18.33 0.61 0.65
C THR A 84 19.57 1.19 -0.05
N SER A 85 19.45 2.30 -0.76
CA SER A 85 20.52 2.97 -1.48
C SER A 85 20.69 4.42 -1.02
N GLU A 86 21.79 4.70 -0.35
CA GLU A 86 22.11 6.04 0.16
C GLU A 86 22.20 7.08 -0.95
N SER A 87 22.83 6.73 -2.08
CA SER A 87 22.96 7.65 -3.22
C SER A 87 21.61 8.02 -3.86
N LYS A 88 20.68 7.06 -3.95
CA LYS A 88 19.32 7.33 -4.43
C LYS A 88 18.53 8.16 -3.43
N PHE A 89 18.69 7.89 -2.13
CA PHE A 89 18.08 8.68 -1.07
C PHE A 89 18.57 10.14 -1.13
N ALA A 90 19.88 10.36 -1.20
CA ALA A 90 20.46 11.69 -1.27
C ALA A 90 19.90 12.49 -2.46
N ARG A 91 19.91 11.90 -3.66
CA ARG A 91 19.34 12.54 -4.86
C ARG A 91 17.86 12.87 -4.71
N TYR A 92 17.07 11.95 -4.15
CA TYR A 92 15.64 12.19 -3.92
C TYR A 92 15.44 13.30 -2.88
N ASN A 93 16.20 13.30 -1.80
CA ASN A 93 16.10 14.30 -0.74
C ASN A 93 16.49 15.70 -1.23
N ASP A 94 17.51 15.81 -2.07
CA ASP A 94 17.87 17.09 -2.70
C ASP A 94 16.74 17.62 -3.60
N LEU A 95 16.13 16.76 -4.42
CA LEU A 95 14.96 17.14 -5.22
C LEU A 95 13.77 17.59 -4.35
N ARG A 96 13.55 16.96 -3.19
CA ARG A 96 12.47 17.37 -2.26
C ARG A 96 12.75 18.74 -1.65
N LYS A 97 14.00 19.07 -1.32
CA LYS A 97 14.38 20.39 -0.82
C LYS A 97 14.09 21.49 -1.84
N GLU A 98 14.35 21.22 -3.12
CA GLU A 98 14.16 22.17 -4.20
C GLU A 98 12.69 22.32 -4.64
N LYS A 99 11.90 21.24 -4.55
CA LYS A 99 10.57 21.15 -5.16
C LYS A 99 9.49 20.87 -4.13
N GLN A 100 8.75 21.90 -3.75
CA GLN A 100 7.70 21.83 -2.73
C GLN A 100 6.64 20.74 -3.01
N PHE A 101 6.26 20.51 -4.27
CA PHE A 101 5.27 19.49 -4.62
C PHE A 101 5.72 18.05 -4.37
N LEU A 102 7.02 17.83 -4.13
CA LEU A 102 7.58 16.52 -3.71
C LEU A 102 7.66 16.35 -2.20
N GLN A 103 7.31 17.36 -1.41
CA GLN A 103 7.44 17.38 0.05
C GLN A 103 6.28 16.65 0.76
N THR A 104 5.73 15.62 0.14
CA THR A 104 4.77 14.74 0.79
C THR A 104 5.51 13.81 1.76
N CYS A 105 5.03 13.68 3.00
CA CYS A 105 5.74 12.90 4.02
C CYS A 105 4.83 12.01 4.85
N ALA A 106 3.78 12.54 5.46
CA ALA A 106 3.03 11.87 6.50
C ALA A 106 1.55 11.65 6.11
N PRO A 107 0.93 10.57 6.61
CA PRO A 107 -0.48 10.31 6.37
C PRO A 107 -1.38 11.27 7.16
N SER A 108 -2.48 11.70 6.53
CA SER A 108 -3.59 12.34 7.23
C SER A 108 -4.59 11.29 7.76
N TYR A 109 -5.50 11.71 8.65
CA TYR A 109 -6.58 10.83 9.11
C TYR A 109 -7.51 10.41 7.98
N GLY A 110 -7.77 11.27 7.00
CA GLY A 110 -8.54 10.95 5.80
C GLY A 110 -7.86 9.87 4.95
N TRP A 111 -6.54 10.02 4.74
CA TRP A 111 -5.75 8.98 4.08
C TRP A 111 -5.80 7.65 4.85
N LEU A 112 -5.60 7.68 6.16
CA LEU A 112 -5.64 6.48 7.00
C LEU A 112 -7.00 5.78 6.94
N LYS A 113 -8.10 6.54 7.01
CA LYS A 113 -9.46 6.03 6.86
C LYS A 113 -9.68 5.39 5.48
N ALA A 114 -9.18 6.01 4.41
CA ALA A 114 -9.24 5.44 3.06
C ALA A 114 -8.42 4.14 2.95
N ALA A 115 -7.21 4.11 3.51
CA ALA A 115 -6.36 2.92 3.56
C ALA A 115 -6.99 1.76 4.35
N ILE A 116 -7.69 2.07 5.45
CA ILE A 116 -8.47 1.09 6.22
C ILE A 116 -9.60 0.50 5.36
N LYS A 117 -10.38 1.32 4.68
CA LYS A 117 -11.47 0.88 3.78
C LYS A 117 -10.94 0.01 2.64
N MET A 118 -9.84 0.44 2.01
CA MET A 118 -9.16 -0.30 0.95
C MET A 118 -8.67 -1.67 1.44
N SER A 119 -8.01 -1.71 2.61
CA SER A 119 -7.55 -2.94 3.26
C SER A 119 -8.71 -3.90 3.55
N TRP A 120 -9.79 -3.37 4.12
CA TRP A 120 -10.99 -4.16 4.40
C TRP A 120 -11.59 -4.74 3.12
N TYR A 121 -11.78 -3.90 2.09
CA TYR A 121 -12.33 -4.34 0.81
C TYR A 121 -11.51 -5.46 0.18
N LEU A 122 -10.20 -5.29 0.04
CA LEU A 122 -9.31 -6.30 -0.56
C LEU A 122 -9.31 -7.61 0.23
N ARG A 123 -9.25 -7.56 1.56
CA ARG A 123 -9.15 -8.73 2.42
C ARG A 123 -10.43 -9.55 2.52
N TYR A 124 -11.59 -8.94 2.33
CA TYR A 124 -12.89 -9.61 2.55
C TYR A 124 -13.76 -9.73 1.29
N HIS A 125 -13.61 -8.83 0.34
CA HIS A 125 -14.47 -8.76 -0.85
C HIS A 125 -13.69 -8.79 -2.17
N GLY A 126 -12.76 -7.87 -2.39
CA GLY A 126 -12.11 -7.61 -3.67
C GLY A 126 -11.38 -8.82 -4.25
N TRP A 127 -10.70 -9.60 -3.42
CA TRP A 127 -10.00 -10.79 -3.87
C TRP A 127 -10.90 -11.82 -4.60
N LYS A 128 -12.17 -11.86 -4.29
CA LYS A 128 -13.16 -12.78 -4.91
C LYS A 128 -13.51 -12.40 -6.35
N LYS A 129 -13.25 -11.15 -6.72
CA LYS A 129 -13.60 -10.57 -8.01
C LYS A 129 -12.44 -10.57 -9.01
N LEU A 130 -11.24 -10.85 -8.58
CA LEU A 130 -10.06 -10.92 -9.44
C LEU A 130 -10.21 -12.05 -10.47
N ARG A 131 -9.85 -11.78 -11.72
CA ARG A 131 -9.92 -12.77 -12.82
C ARG A 131 -8.61 -12.85 -13.60
N SER A 132 -7.90 -11.73 -13.72
CA SER A 132 -6.62 -11.67 -14.43
C SER A 132 -5.57 -12.52 -13.71
N PRO A 133 -4.65 -13.17 -14.42
CA PRO A 133 -3.47 -13.78 -13.83
C PRO A 133 -2.67 -12.76 -13.01
N LEU A 134 -2.32 -13.14 -11.78
CA LEU A 134 -1.59 -12.30 -10.84
C LEU A 134 -0.18 -12.85 -10.58
N LEU A 135 0.80 -11.94 -10.59
CA LEU A 135 2.13 -12.18 -10.06
C LEU A 135 2.33 -11.21 -8.89
N ILE A 136 2.55 -11.74 -7.70
CA ILE A 136 2.68 -10.95 -6.47
C ILE A 136 4.09 -11.14 -5.91
N PHE A 137 4.86 -10.05 -5.85
CA PHE A 137 6.14 -10.02 -5.17
C PHE A 137 5.98 -9.51 -3.74
N GLN A 138 6.66 -10.16 -2.80
CA GLN A 138 6.74 -9.80 -1.38
C GLN A 138 8.19 -9.63 -0.97
N ALA A 139 8.56 -8.46 -0.49
CA ALA A 139 9.85 -8.25 0.15
C ALA A 139 9.89 -8.94 1.52
N GLU A 140 11.04 -9.48 1.91
CA GLU A 140 11.24 -10.12 3.22
C GLU A 140 11.06 -9.12 4.36
N LYS A 141 11.73 -7.98 4.23
CA LYS A 141 11.67 -6.88 5.18
C LYS A 141 10.76 -5.80 4.63
N ASP A 142 9.66 -5.55 5.32
CA ASP A 142 8.72 -4.51 4.96
C ASP A 142 8.19 -3.82 6.23
N ASP A 143 8.63 -2.60 6.46
CA ASP A 143 8.29 -1.83 7.65
C ASP A 143 6.96 -1.05 7.50
N PHE A 144 6.35 -1.10 6.32
CA PHE A 144 5.13 -0.35 6.00
C PHE A 144 3.91 -1.21 5.79
N ILE A 145 4.11 -2.47 5.35
CA ILE A 145 3.03 -3.36 4.93
C ILE A 145 3.07 -4.67 5.72
N SER A 146 1.90 -5.13 6.12
CA SER A 146 1.78 -6.42 6.80
C SER A 146 2.04 -7.59 5.85
N VAL A 147 3.24 -8.18 5.91
CA VAL A 147 3.64 -9.40 5.19
C VAL A 147 2.59 -10.50 5.38
N ARG A 148 2.16 -10.73 6.62
CA ARG A 148 1.13 -11.74 6.94
C ARG A 148 -0.21 -11.49 6.25
N ALA A 149 -0.61 -10.21 6.08
CA ALA A 149 -1.86 -9.89 5.40
C ALA A 149 -1.76 -10.16 3.90
N LEU A 150 -0.62 -9.85 3.28
CA LEU A 150 -0.37 -10.14 1.88
C LEU A 150 -0.30 -11.64 1.60
N GLN A 151 0.42 -12.40 2.42
CA GLN A 151 0.46 -13.88 2.34
C GLN A 151 -0.95 -14.48 2.38
N LYS A 152 -1.78 -14.03 3.35
CA LYS A 152 -3.17 -14.49 3.46
C LYS A 152 -4.01 -14.10 2.24
N PHE A 153 -3.79 -12.93 1.67
CA PHE A 153 -4.48 -12.48 0.46
C PHE A 153 -4.15 -13.37 -0.73
N ALA A 154 -2.88 -13.59 -1.02
CA ALA A 154 -2.42 -14.49 -2.08
C ALA A 154 -2.91 -15.94 -1.88
N ALA A 155 -2.79 -16.44 -0.65
CA ALA A 155 -3.25 -17.79 -0.30
C ALA A 155 -4.77 -17.99 -0.52
N LYS A 156 -5.59 -16.97 -0.22
CA LYS A 156 -7.03 -17.03 -0.47
C LYS A 156 -7.34 -17.14 -1.97
N ILE A 157 -6.69 -16.33 -2.81
CA ILE A 157 -6.88 -16.36 -4.26
C ILE A 157 -6.52 -17.74 -4.81
N ARG A 158 -5.34 -18.26 -4.43
CA ARG A 158 -4.85 -19.58 -4.87
C ARG A 158 -5.75 -20.73 -4.40
N LYS A 159 -6.04 -20.78 -3.09
CA LYS A 159 -6.85 -21.85 -2.50
C LYS A 159 -8.27 -21.93 -3.08
N ARG A 160 -8.84 -20.79 -3.45
CA ARG A 160 -10.20 -20.72 -4.00
C ARG A 160 -10.23 -20.77 -5.53
N GLY A 161 -9.08 -20.81 -6.19
CA GLY A 161 -9.00 -20.86 -7.66
C GLY A 161 -9.67 -19.67 -8.36
N VAL A 162 -9.65 -18.49 -7.72
CA VAL A 162 -10.37 -17.32 -8.24
C VAL A 162 -9.70 -16.76 -9.49
N ALA A 163 -8.37 -16.76 -9.49
CA ALA A 163 -7.52 -16.41 -10.63
C ALA A 163 -6.20 -17.17 -10.51
N PRO A 164 -5.48 -17.40 -11.63
CA PRO A 164 -4.10 -17.85 -11.58
C PRO A 164 -3.27 -16.87 -10.76
N CYS A 165 -2.58 -17.33 -9.71
CA CYS A 165 -1.84 -16.47 -8.80
C CYS A 165 -0.51 -17.09 -8.43
N GLU A 166 0.56 -16.45 -8.86
CA GLU A 166 1.92 -16.75 -8.42
C GLU A 166 2.33 -15.77 -7.32
N TYR A 167 2.95 -16.29 -6.27
CA TYR A 167 3.45 -15.49 -5.16
C TYR A 167 4.93 -15.77 -4.98
N VAL A 168 5.74 -14.73 -5.13
CA VAL A 168 7.19 -14.76 -5.06
C VAL A 168 7.65 -14.02 -3.82
N TYR A 169 8.35 -14.73 -2.94
CA TYR A 169 9.01 -14.15 -1.79
C TYR A 169 10.43 -13.74 -2.18
N MET A 170 10.78 -12.49 -1.96
CA MET A 170 12.07 -11.91 -2.30
C MET A 170 12.88 -11.77 -1.01
N PRO A 171 13.88 -12.64 -0.76
CA PRO A 171 14.82 -12.47 0.36
C PRO A 171 15.65 -11.22 0.12
N GLY A 172 15.95 -10.47 1.19
CA GLY A 172 16.73 -9.23 1.12
C GLY A 172 17.80 -9.13 2.15
#